data_149049a4a3939871f62c5518671fdfb8
#
_entry.id   149049a4a3939871f62c5518671fdfb8
#
_cell.length_a   1.000
_cell.length_b   1.000
_cell.length_c   1.000
_cell.angle_alpha   90.00
_cell.angle_beta   90.00
_cell.angle_gamma   90.00
#
_symmetry.space_group_name_H-M   'P 1'
#
loop_
_entity.id
_entity.type
_entity.pdbx_description
1 polymer ?
#
loop_
_entity_poly.entity_id
_entity_poly.type
_entity_poly.pdbx_seq_one_letter_code
_entity_poly.pdbx_strand_id
1 'polypeptide(L)'
;MAQTTPGISTVRPSCVGGLYELCVGVPDLAESIAYYERFGCRAGRFGSLDSAAALALYGVDSALRSVRLHHLDADHGLVRLMQWERPRNDGLGVDPNLRCVGSRWGVRLTASVLNVANHAARAKELGQPIALIDPILAVIGEVTGEAAARPFAEPIVGVREMVVIQPLYRQVFFERFGYQSPLYGRVDPGCVMQTSQHTHAGLMIANDDHQVLRFYDEVLGLKRWFDAERPYEQATGSRTIFGLEPGETHWMVDFDDPRSGHSLEERRSGKLKIVRFAKSSRVADKLDRSRPGCLGYSLYTWRVNDLEGMWKRVQAGGATTVSDVRTDEFGARAFSFVAPDGYSWTLLQA
;
A
#
# COMPACT_ATOMS: atom_id res chain seq x y z
N MET A 1 21.98 -10.71 -15.56
CA MET A 1 21.72 -9.27 -15.89
C MET A 1 22.31 -8.44 -14.77
N ALA A 2 23.16 -7.46 -15.07
CA ALA A 2 23.85 -6.65 -14.08
C ALA A 2 22.83 -5.81 -13.31
N GLN A 3 22.73 -6.05 -11.99
CA GLN A 3 22.04 -5.15 -11.08
C GLN A 3 22.84 -3.86 -10.99
N THR A 4 22.31 -2.77 -11.53
CA THR A 4 22.84 -1.44 -11.25
C THR A 4 22.61 -1.15 -9.78
N THR A 5 23.67 -1.14 -9.00
CA THR A 5 23.65 -0.73 -7.59
C THR A 5 23.23 0.74 -7.54
N PRO A 6 22.09 1.10 -6.93
CA PRO A 6 21.73 2.50 -6.78
C PRO A 6 22.76 3.18 -5.88
N GLY A 7 23.17 4.39 -6.25
CA GLY A 7 24.06 5.22 -5.43
C GLY A 7 23.47 5.37 -4.03
N ILE A 8 24.28 5.11 -3.01
CA ILE A 8 23.89 5.24 -1.59
C ILE A 8 23.58 6.71 -1.34
N SER A 9 22.30 7.03 -1.11
CA SER A 9 21.91 8.36 -0.65
C SER A 9 22.56 8.64 0.70
N THR A 10 23.31 9.74 0.80
CA THR A 10 23.96 10.18 2.04
C THR A 10 22.97 10.84 3.02
N VAL A 11 21.70 10.92 2.67
CA VAL A 11 20.66 11.48 3.53
C VAL A 11 20.28 10.45 4.59
N ARG A 12 20.41 10.82 5.88
CA ARG A 12 19.94 9.97 6.98
C ARG A 12 18.45 9.73 6.85
N PRO A 13 17.95 8.49 6.99
CA PRO A 13 16.52 8.21 6.97
C PRO A 13 15.80 9.07 8.01
N SER A 14 14.85 9.87 7.57
CA SER A 14 14.00 10.67 8.45
C SER A 14 12.81 9.86 8.98
N CYS A 15 12.40 8.82 8.24
CA CYS A 15 11.35 7.90 8.68
C CYS A 15 11.88 6.92 9.73
N VAL A 16 11.08 6.71 10.79
CA VAL A 16 11.42 5.84 11.93
C VAL A 16 11.28 4.38 11.59
N GLY A 17 10.44 4.05 10.62
CA GLY A 17 10.15 2.68 10.19
C GLY A 17 9.44 2.68 8.85
N GLY A 18 8.82 1.55 8.51
CA GLY A 18 8.03 1.40 7.32
C GLY A 18 6.75 2.23 7.32
N LEU A 19 6.00 2.14 6.25
CA LEU A 19 4.70 2.79 6.09
C LEU A 19 3.82 2.49 7.30
N TYR A 20 3.41 3.55 8.02
CA TYR A 20 2.84 3.41 9.34
C TYR A 20 1.37 2.98 9.28
N GLU A 21 0.53 3.72 8.52
CA GLU A 21 -0.89 3.41 8.38
C GLU A 21 -1.35 3.52 6.94
N LEU A 22 -2.29 2.64 6.59
CA LEU A 22 -3.13 2.77 5.43
C LEU A 22 -4.46 3.36 5.89
N CYS A 23 -4.83 4.53 5.39
CA CYS A 23 -6.02 5.25 5.80
C CYS A 23 -7.16 4.99 4.82
N VAL A 24 -8.30 4.59 5.36
CA VAL A 24 -9.48 4.16 4.60
C VAL A 24 -10.68 5.00 5.02
N GLY A 25 -11.23 5.76 4.09
CA GLY A 25 -12.52 6.43 4.28
C GLY A 25 -13.65 5.39 4.33
N VAL A 26 -14.50 5.46 5.37
CA VAL A 26 -15.56 4.48 5.58
C VAL A 26 -16.88 5.16 5.93
N PRO A 27 -18.02 4.61 5.50
CA PRO A 27 -19.33 5.15 5.87
C PRO A 27 -19.72 4.81 7.31
N ASP A 28 -19.24 3.68 7.84
CA ASP A 28 -19.52 3.20 9.19
C ASP A 28 -18.27 2.57 9.81
N LEU A 29 -17.89 3.07 11.01
CA LEU A 29 -16.73 2.55 11.74
C LEU A 29 -16.99 1.14 12.30
N ALA A 30 -18.18 0.85 12.83
CA ALA A 30 -18.45 -0.42 13.48
C ALA A 30 -18.43 -1.57 12.47
N GLU A 31 -19.07 -1.41 11.31
CA GLU A 31 -19.04 -2.39 10.23
C GLU A 31 -17.62 -2.60 9.70
N SER A 32 -16.86 -1.52 9.54
CA SER A 32 -15.50 -1.60 9.04
C SER A 32 -14.52 -2.21 10.05
N ILE A 33 -14.70 -1.97 11.34
CA ILE A 33 -13.96 -2.67 12.41
C ILE A 33 -14.25 -4.17 12.32
N ALA A 34 -15.52 -4.58 12.30
CA ALA A 34 -15.92 -5.98 12.19
C ALA A 34 -15.37 -6.66 10.92
N TYR A 35 -15.30 -5.92 9.80
CA TYR A 35 -14.64 -6.40 8.60
C TYR A 35 -13.15 -6.70 8.82
N TYR A 36 -12.39 -5.75 9.40
CA TYR A 36 -10.96 -5.90 9.61
C TYR A 36 -10.60 -6.88 10.73
N GLU A 37 -11.49 -7.15 11.69
CA GLU A 37 -11.31 -8.19 12.71
C GLU A 37 -11.15 -9.59 12.09
N ARG A 38 -11.80 -9.85 10.96
CA ARG A 38 -11.63 -11.11 10.19
C ARG A 38 -10.21 -11.31 9.69
N PHE A 39 -9.47 -10.21 9.53
CA PHE A 39 -8.06 -10.18 9.13
C PHE A 39 -7.09 -10.02 10.32
N GLY A 40 -7.56 -10.25 11.55
CA GLY A 40 -6.74 -10.20 12.76
C GLY A 40 -6.48 -8.78 13.28
N CYS A 41 -7.11 -7.75 12.72
CA CYS A 41 -7.00 -6.40 13.23
C CYS A 41 -7.90 -6.21 14.46
N ARG A 42 -7.47 -5.35 15.38
CA ARG A 42 -8.22 -5.01 16.60
C ARG A 42 -8.29 -3.50 16.75
N ALA A 43 -9.46 -3.01 17.17
CA ALA A 43 -9.65 -1.60 17.45
C ALA A 43 -8.75 -1.15 18.61
N GLY A 44 -8.02 -0.07 18.37
CA GLY A 44 -7.21 0.60 19.37
C GLY A 44 -7.77 1.98 19.70
N ARG A 45 -6.95 3.02 19.50
CA ARG A 45 -7.31 4.39 19.87
C ARG A 45 -8.37 4.96 18.92
N PHE A 46 -9.41 5.56 19.48
CA PHE A 46 -10.38 6.40 18.79
C PHE A 46 -9.96 7.87 18.86
N GLY A 47 -10.33 8.63 17.85
CA GLY A 47 -10.09 10.07 17.80
C GLY A 47 -11.10 10.79 16.94
N SER A 48 -11.10 12.14 17.02
CA SER A 48 -11.99 12.96 16.22
C SER A 48 -11.37 14.34 15.96
N LEU A 49 -11.78 14.95 14.86
CA LEU A 49 -11.54 16.34 14.54
C LEU A 49 -12.87 16.99 14.18
N ASP A 50 -13.06 18.23 14.60
CA ASP A 50 -14.13 19.05 14.04
C ASP A 50 -13.81 19.44 12.58
N SER A 51 -14.79 20.03 11.90
CA SER A 51 -14.66 20.41 10.48
C SER A 51 -13.50 21.39 10.24
N ALA A 52 -13.27 22.33 11.16
CA ALA A 52 -12.21 23.32 11.01
C ALA A 52 -10.81 22.70 11.16
N ALA A 53 -10.62 21.83 12.13
CA ALA A 53 -9.37 21.09 12.33
C ALA A 53 -9.10 20.11 11.18
N ALA A 54 -10.12 19.41 10.69
CA ALA A 54 -10.02 18.49 9.56
C ALA A 54 -9.71 19.24 8.24
N LEU A 55 -10.31 20.41 8.04
CA LEU A 55 -9.97 21.30 6.92
C LEU A 55 -8.51 21.74 7.00
N ALA A 56 -8.06 22.17 8.18
CA ALA A 56 -6.70 22.67 8.37
C ALA A 56 -5.63 21.57 8.19
N LEU A 57 -5.89 20.31 8.56
CA LEU A 57 -4.91 19.23 8.44
C LEU A 57 -5.03 18.45 7.12
N TYR A 58 -6.24 18.07 6.72
CA TYR A 58 -6.49 17.18 5.58
C TYR A 58 -7.08 17.88 4.35
N GLY A 59 -7.39 19.17 4.46
CA GLY A 59 -8.07 19.93 3.41
C GLY A 59 -9.52 19.48 3.17
N VAL A 60 -10.19 18.93 4.18
CA VAL A 60 -11.55 18.39 4.10
C VAL A 60 -12.48 19.14 5.04
N ASP A 61 -13.45 19.89 4.49
CA ASP A 61 -14.48 20.59 5.28
C ASP A 61 -15.56 19.61 5.72
N SER A 62 -15.23 18.77 6.68
CA SER A 62 -16.13 17.77 7.29
C SER A 62 -15.56 17.31 8.61
N ALA A 63 -16.41 17.14 9.61
CA ALA A 63 -15.99 16.50 10.86
C ALA A 63 -15.56 15.05 10.61
N LEU A 64 -14.57 14.60 11.36
CA LEU A 64 -13.93 13.31 11.24
C LEU A 64 -14.00 12.54 12.55
N ARG A 65 -14.38 11.28 12.47
CA ARG A 65 -14.16 10.27 13.52
C ARG A 65 -13.24 9.21 12.99
N SER A 66 -12.23 8.81 13.76
CA SER A 66 -11.26 7.80 13.32
C SER A 66 -11.04 6.76 14.40
N VAL A 67 -10.60 5.56 13.95
CA VAL A 67 -10.04 4.53 14.82
C VAL A 67 -8.79 3.95 14.17
N ARG A 68 -7.74 3.76 14.98
CA ARG A 68 -6.55 3.03 14.58
C ARG A 68 -6.72 1.57 14.90
N LEU A 69 -6.54 0.71 13.90
CA LEU A 69 -6.57 -0.74 14.08
C LEU A 69 -5.14 -1.27 14.13
N HIS A 70 -4.88 -2.11 15.10
CA HIS A 70 -3.61 -2.80 15.31
C HIS A 70 -3.72 -4.26 14.90
N HIS A 71 -2.60 -4.86 14.53
CA HIS A 71 -2.50 -6.28 14.24
C HIS A 71 -1.35 -6.86 15.04
N LEU A 72 -1.64 -7.76 15.98
CA LEU A 72 -0.67 -8.29 16.93
C LEU A 72 0.17 -7.15 17.56
N ASP A 73 1.50 -7.26 17.50
CA ASP A 73 2.48 -6.30 18.01
C ASP A 73 3.16 -5.47 16.90
N ALA A 74 2.54 -5.38 15.72
CA ALA A 74 3.10 -4.63 14.59
C ALA A 74 3.19 -3.12 14.89
N ASP A 75 4.34 -2.52 14.59
CA ASP A 75 4.63 -1.09 14.76
C ASP A 75 4.39 -0.26 13.49
N HIS A 76 3.97 -0.92 12.40
CA HIS A 76 3.67 -0.34 11.08
C HIS A 76 2.69 -1.23 10.30
N GLY A 77 2.23 -0.78 9.15
CA GLY A 77 1.24 -1.50 8.35
C GLY A 77 -0.13 -1.57 9.03
N LEU A 78 -0.42 -0.61 9.91
CA LEU A 78 -1.66 -0.46 10.62
C LEU A 78 -2.76 0.05 9.68
N VAL A 79 -4.01 0.02 10.14
CA VAL A 79 -5.14 0.59 9.41
C VAL A 79 -5.71 1.74 10.22
N ARG A 80 -5.94 2.87 9.56
CA ARG A 80 -6.71 3.98 10.11
C ARG A 80 -8.05 4.03 9.36
N LEU A 81 -9.14 3.74 10.05
CA LEU A 81 -10.49 3.96 9.52
C LEU A 81 -10.90 5.41 9.78
N MET A 82 -11.40 6.09 8.76
CA MET A 82 -11.75 7.51 8.77
C MET A 82 -13.20 7.68 8.34
N GLN A 83 -14.09 7.95 9.29
CA GLN A 83 -15.51 8.22 9.02
C GLN A 83 -15.72 9.74 8.96
N TRP A 84 -15.92 10.24 7.76
CA TRP A 84 -16.28 11.63 7.51
C TRP A 84 -17.78 11.82 7.67
N GLU A 85 -18.20 12.88 8.34
CA GLU A 85 -19.62 13.22 8.44
C GLU A 85 -20.23 13.48 7.06
N ARG A 86 -19.45 14.13 6.18
CA ARG A 86 -19.80 14.42 4.78
C ARG A 86 -18.66 13.93 3.87
N PRO A 87 -18.70 12.67 3.43
CA PRO A 87 -17.69 12.18 2.50
C PRO A 87 -17.79 12.90 1.15
N ARG A 88 -16.66 13.11 0.49
CA ARG A 88 -16.58 13.81 -0.82
C ARG A 88 -17.22 13.01 -1.94
N ASN A 89 -17.01 11.70 -1.95
CA ASN A 89 -17.57 10.76 -2.93
C ASN A 89 -17.38 9.31 -2.45
N ASP A 90 -17.93 8.37 -3.22
CA ASP A 90 -17.93 6.93 -2.91
C ASP A 90 -16.60 6.23 -3.20
N GLY A 91 -15.53 6.96 -3.52
CA GLY A 91 -14.24 6.39 -3.82
C GLY A 91 -14.14 5.78 -5.22
N LEU A 92 -13.19 4.86 -5.40
CA LEU A 92 -12.87 4.25 -6.70
C LEU A 92 -13.91 3.20 -7.15
N GLY A 93 -14.65 2.63 -6.21
CA GLY A 93 -15.58 1.54 -6.50
C GLY A 93 -14.88 0.23 -6.84
N VAL A 94 -15.58 -0.66 -7.56
CA VAL A 94 -15.07 -1.97 -7.97
C VAL A 94 -14.60 -1.91 -9.42
N ASP A 95 -13.30 -2.08 -9.63
CA ASP A 95 -12.68 -2.20 -10.95
C ASP A 95 -12.18 -3.65 -11.16
N PRO A 96 -12.01 -4.12 -12.41
CA PRO A 96 -11.55 -5.48 -12.68
C PRO A 96 -10.09 -5.73 -12.32
N ASN A 97 -9.31 -4.66 -12.17
CA ASN A 97 -7.88 -4.71 -11.80
C ASN A 97 -7.46 -3.45 -11.03
N LEU A 98 -6.18 -3.34 -10.68
CA LEU A 98 -5.63 -2.20 -9.96
C LEU A 98 -5.15 -1.04 -10.84
N ARG A 99 -5.33 -1.11 -12.16
CA ARG A 99 -4.77 -0.18 -13.14
C ARG A 99 -5.60 1.09 -13.31
N CYS A 100 -5.49 2.00 -12.35
CA CYS A 100 -5.94 3.40 -12.52
C CYS A 100 -5.11 4.33 -11.64
N VAL A 101 -4.85 5.54 -12.07
CA VAL A 101 -4.28 6.60 -11.23
C VAL A 101 -5.28 6.90 -10.11
N GLY A 102 -4.79 7.01 -8.88
CA GLY A 102 -5.62 7.05 -7.69
C GLY A 102 -5.77 5.69 -7.00
N SER A 103 -5.46 4.58 -7.69
CA SER A 103 -5.46 3.26 -7.07
C SER A 103 -4.41 3.18 -5.97
N ARG A 104 -4.87 2.81 -4.78
CA ARG A 104 -4.07 2.45 -3.61
C ARG A 104 -4.49 1.08 -3.16
N TRP A 105 -3.57 0.27 -2.69
CA TRP A 105 -3.87 -1.06 -2.17
C TRP A 105 -2.95 -1.42 -1.01
N GLY A 106 -3.43 -2.30 -0.16
CA GLY A 106 -2.63 -2.92 0.91
C GLY A 106 -2.34 -4.37 0.61
N VAL A 107 -1.16 -4.83 0.97
CA VAL A 107 -0.74 -6.23 0.80
C VAL A 107 -0.54 -6.87 2.16
N ARG A 108 -1.11 -8.08 2.34
CA ARG A 108 -0.97 -8.90 3.54
C ARG A 108 -0.38 -10.26 3.18
N LEU A 109 0.38 -10.83 4.11
CA LEU A 109 0.61 -12.27 4.04
C LEU A 109 -0.63 -13.01 4.49
N THR A 110 -0.87 -14.19 3.95
CA THR A 110 -1.87 -15.13 4.42
C THR A 110 -1.29 -16.54 4.48
N ALA A 111 -1.81 -17.37 5.37
CA ALA A 111 -1.47 -18.78 5.41
C ALA A 111 -2.02 -19.55 4.20
N SER A 112 -3.09 -19.03 3.57
CA SER A 112 -3.69 -19.65 2.38
C SER A 112 -4.46 -18.63 1.55
N VAL A 113 -4.00 -18.37 0.32
CA VAL A 113 -4.76 -17.58 -0.65
C VAL A 113 -6.05 -18.28 -1.08
N LEU A 114 -6.09 -19.62 -1.05
CA LEU A 114 -7.30 -20.39 -1.39
C LEU A 114 -8.39 -20.16 -0.34
N ASN A 115 -8.05 -20.03 0.94
CA ASN A 115 -9.02 -19.67 1.97
C ASN A 115 -9.65 -18.30 1.66
N VAL A 116 -8.84 -17.31 1.36
CA VAL A 116 -9.32 -15.97 0.98
C VAL A 116 -10.16 -16.01 -0.29
N ALA A 117 -9.73 -16.76 -1.30
CA ALA A 117 -10.46 -16.93 -2.56
C ALA A 117 -11.85 -17.55 -2.34
N ASN A 118 -11.96 -18.59 -1.51
CA ASN A 118 -13.23 -19.23 -1.18
C ASN A 118 -14.19 -18.24 -0.50
N HIS A 119 -13.73 -17.46 0.46
CA HIS A 119 -14.55 -16.43 1.11
C HIS A 119 -15.02 -15.36 0.12
N ALA A 120 -14.13 -14.91 -0.75
CA ALA A 120 -14.46 -13.89 -1.75
C ALA A 120 -15.43 -14.42 -2.82
N ALA A 121 -15.23 -15.66 -3.29
CA ALA A 121 -16.16 -16.33 -4.21
C ALA A 121 -17.55 -16.47 -3.58
N ARG A 122 -17.61 -16.93 -2.33
CA ARG A 122 -18.88 -17.04 -1.61
C ARG A 122 -19.58 -15.70 -1.43
N ALA A 123 -18.84 -14.64 -1.11
CA ALA A 123 -19.42 -13.29 -1.00
C ALA A 123 -19.98 -12.83 -2.36
N LYS A 124 -19.28 -13.12 -3.47
CA LYS A 124 -19.75 -12.80 -4.83
C LYS A 124 -21.04 -13.57 -5.19
N GLU A 125 -21.12 -14.86 -4.84
CA GLU A 125 -22.35 -15.67 -5.00
C GLU A 125 -23.53 -15.09 -4.22
N LEU A 126 -23.28 -14.45 -3.08
CA LEU A 126 -24.29 -13.76 -2.26
C LEU A 126 -24.61 -12.34 -2.77
N GLY A 127 -24.12 -11.96 -3.95
CA GLY A 127 -24.40 -10.66 -4.57
C GLY A 127 -23.56 -9.49 -4.06
N GLN A 128 -22.50 -9.75 -3.28
CA GLN A 128 -21.60 -8.68 -2.87
C GLN A 128 -20.81 -8.14 -4.07
N PRO A 129 -20.61 -6.81 -4.18
CA PRO A 129 -19.83 -6.22 -5.26
C PRO A 129 -18.34 -6.49 -5.07
N ILE A 130 -17.83 -7.55 -5.69
CA ILE A 130 -16.43 -8.01 -5.57
C ILE A 130 -15.88 -8.31 -6.96
N ALA A 131 -14.69 -7.77 -7.27
CA ALA A 131 -13.85 -8.24 -8.35
C ALA A 131 -12.68 -9.04 -7.75
N LEU A 132 -12.36 -10.14 -8.40
CA LEU A 132 -11.29 -11.04 -8.03
C LEU A 132 -10.26 -11.13 -9.15
N ILE A 133 -8.99 -11.13 -8.78
CA ILE A 133 -7.93 -11.66 -9.61
C ILE A 133 -7.49 -12.96 -8.95
N ASP A 134 -7.70 -14.05 -9.67
CA ASP A 134 -7.43 -15.40 -9.19
C ASP A 134 -5.97 -15.60 -8.77
N PRO A 135 -5.69 -16.57 -7.90
CA PRO A 135 -4.34 -16.82 -7.42
C PRO A 135 -3.34 -17.06 -8.57
N ILE A 136 -2.31 -16.24 -8.63
CA ILE A 136 -1.24 -16.28 -9.61
C ILE A 136 0.04 -16.72 -8.92
N LEU A 137 0.76 -17.68 -9.52
CA LEU A 137 2.07 -18.08 -9.04
C LEU A 137 3.17 -17.19 -9.61
N ALA A 138 3.91 -16.50 -8.74
CA ALA A 138 5.15 -15.81 -9.06
C ALA A 138 6.34 -16.62 -8.52
N VAL A 139 7.02 -17.35 -9.39
CA VAL A 139 8.22 -18.14 -9.04
C VAL A 139 9.39 -17.19 -8.80
N ILE A 140 10.13 -17.42 -7.71
CA ILE A 140 11.35 -16.71 -7.36
C ILE A 140 12.54 -17.62 -7.64
N GLY A 141 13.52 -17.12 -8.39
CA GLY A 141 14.71 -17.86 -8.79
C GLY A 141 14.63 -18.38 -10.22
N GLU A 142 15.66 -19.10 -10.64
CA GLU A 142 15.74 -19.72 -11.96
C GLU A 142 15.08 -21.10 -11.92
N VAL A 143 14.29 -21.40 -12.95
CA VAL A 143 13.79 -22.76 -13.19
C VAL A 143 14.93 -23.53 -13.84
N THR A 144 15.40 -24.59 -13.21
CA THR A 144 16.48 -25.41 -13.78
C THR A 144 15.97 -26.27 -14.92
N GLY A 145 16.89 -26.73 -15.79
CA GLY A 145 16.54 -27.62 -16.88
C GLY A 145 15.96 -28.96 -16.42
N GLU A 146 16.20 -29.37 -15.17
CA GLU A 146 15.68 -30.58 -14.59
C GLU A 146 14.17 -30.50 -14.33
N ALA A 147 13.66 -29.38 -13.87
CA ALA A 147 12.23 -29.13 -13.68
C ALA A 147 11.46 -29.17 -15.01
N ALA A 148 12.09 -28.71 -16.11
CA ALA A 148 11.52 -28.81 -17.44
C ALA A 148 11.47 -30.25 -17.98
N ALA A 149 12.42 -31.09 -17.58
CA ALA A 149 12.52 -32.49 -18.04
C ALA A 149 11.61 -33.45 -17.24
N ARG A 150 11.38 -33.18 -15.97
CA ARG A 150 10.59 -34.04 -15.08
C ARG A 150 9.62 -33.23 -14.23
N PRO A 151 8.29 -33.37 -14.39
CA PRO A 151 7.31 -32.78 -13.48
C PRO A 151 7.59 -33.15 -12.01
N PHE A 152 7.43 -32.17 -11.11
CA PHE A 152 7.66 -32.34 -9.66
C PHE A 152 9.10 -32.65 -9.24
N ALA A 153 10.08 -32.44 -10.12
CA ALA A 153 11.50 -32.72 -9.82
C ALA A 153 12.08 -31.73 -8.79
N GLU A 154 11.59 -30.50 -8.76
CA GLU A 154 12.11 -29.43 -7.91
C GLU A 154 11.03 -28.81 -7.04
N PRO A 155 11.37 -28.37 -5.80
CA PRO A 155 10.46 -27.58 -4.99
C PRO A 155 10.26 -26.21 -5.64
N ILE A 156 9.02 -25.75 -5.67
CA ILE A 156 8.71 -24.39 -6.11
C ILE A 156 9.00 -23.43 -4.97
N VAL A 157 9.81 -22.41 -5.25
CA VAL A 157 10.05 -21.27 -4.35
C VAL A 157 9.35 -20.06 -4.95
N GLY A 158 8.46 -19.45 -4.18
CA GLY A 158 7.71 -18.34 -4.74
C GLY A 158 6.62 -17.75 -3.85
N VAL A 159 5.82 -16.93 -4.49
CA VAL A 159 4.66 -16.27 -3.91
C VAL A 159 3.45 -16.61 -4.78
N ARG A 160 2.37 -17.03 -4.14
CA ARG A 160 1.05 -17.03 -4.76
C ARG A 160 0.35 -15.74 -4.38
N GLU A 161 -0.03 -14.96 -5.39
CA GLU A 161 -0.68 -13.65 -5.22
C GLU A 161 -2.13 -13.73 -5.66
N MET A 162 -3.02 -13.05 -4.96
CA MET A 162 -4.38 -12.79 -5.43
C MET A 162 -4.82 -11.39 -5.01
N VAL A 163 -5.82 -10.85 -5.71
CA VAL A 163 -6.37 -9.54 -5.42
C VAL A 163 -7.87 -9.61 -5.18
N VAL A 164 -8.32 -8.94 -4.13
CA VAL A 164 -9.74 -8.75 -3.82
C VAL A 164 -10.03 -7.26 -3.87
N ILE A 165 -10.92 -6.85 -4.76
CA ILE A 165 -11.36 -5.46 -4.94
C ILE A 165 -12.82 -5.37 -4.53
N GLN A 166 -13.09 -4.55 -3.53
CA GLN A 166 -14.40 -4.22 -3.00
C GLN A 166 -14.60 -2.70 -3.08
N PRO A 167 -15.80 -2.17 -2.91
CA PRO A 167 -16.04 -0.72 -3.00
C PRO A 167 -15.08 0.13 -2.17
N LEU A 168 -14.76 -0.30 -0.93
CA LEU A 168 -13.89 0.40 0.01
C LEU A 168 -12.47 -0.17 0.05
N TYR A 169 -12.28 -1.43 -0.31
CA TYR A 169 -11.05 -2.16 0.00
C TYR A 169 -10.42 -2.74 -1.25
N ARG A 170 -9.13 -2.50 -1.43
CA ARG A 170 -8.29 -3.07 -2.46
C ARG A 170 -7.15 -3.79 -1.78
N GLN A 171 -7.28 -5.10 -1.65
CA GLN A 171 -6.34 -5.92 -0.89
C GLN A 171 -5.68 -6.96 -1.79
N VAL A 172 -4.37 -7.09 -1.62
CA VAL A 172 -3.56 -8.13 -2.23
C VAL A 172 -3.13 -9.09 -1.14
N PHE A 173 -3.19 -10.39 -1.42
CA PHE A 173 -2.82 -11.44 -0.48
C PHE A 173 -1.68 -12.26 -1.05
N PHE A 174 -0.66 -12.48 -0.23
CA PHE A 174 0.53 -13.25 -0.56
C PHE A 174 0.62 -14.50 0.30
N GLU A 175 0.69 -15.66 -0.32
CA GLU A 175 1.08 -16.92 0.31
C GLU A 175 2.49 -17.25 -0.17
N ARG A 176 3.43 -17.37 0.76
CA ARG A 176 4.84 -17.71 0.47
C ARG A 176 5.07 -19.20 0.62
N PHE A 177 5.88 -19.78 -0.25
CA PHE A 177 6.34 -21.15 -0.13
C PHE A 177 7.79 -21.30 -0.58
N GLY A 178 8.46 -22.28 0.06
CA GLY A 178 9.87 -22.56 -0.18
C GLY A 178 10.85 -21.56 0.45
N TYR A 179 10.38 -20.49 1.08
CA TYR A 179 11.23 -19.55 1.80
C TYR A 179 10.48 -18.81 2.90
N GLN A 180 11.23 -18.23 3.82
CA GLN A 180 10.70 -17.40 4.92
C GLN A 180 11.46 -16.08 5.01
N SER A 181 10.79 -15.07 5.53
CA SER A 181 11.38 -13.77 5.88
C SER A 181 10.75 -13.35 7.22
N PRO A 182 11.41 -13.67 8.34
CA PRO A 182 10.79 -13.61 9.68
C PRO A 182 10.28 -12.22 10.08
N LEU A 183 10.95 -11.15 9.61
CA LEU A 183 10.60 -9.77 9.94
C LEU A 183 9.62 -9.14 8.93
N TYR A 184 9.14 -9.92 7.94
CA TYR A 184 8.30 -9.39 6.86
C TYR A 184 6.81 -9.67 7.08
N GLY A 185 6.33 -9.50 8.27
CA GLY A 185 4.94 -9.73 8.65
C GLY A 185 4.72 -11.06 9.36
N ARG A 186 3.84 -11.04 10.34
CA ARG A 186 3.47 -12.22 11.14
C ARG A 186 2.01 -12.56 10.93
N VAL A 187 1.74 -13.73 10.39
CA VAL A 187 0.39 -14.25 10.21
C VAL A 187 -0.22 -14.57 11.57
N ASP A 188 -1.45 -14.10 11.82
CA ASP A 188 -2.25 -14.49 12.97
C ASP A 188 -3.06 -15.75 12.62
N PRO A 189 -2.71 -16.94 13.15
CA PRO A 189 -3.45 -18.16 12.84
C PRO A 189 -4.84 -18.20 13.50
N GLY A 190 -5.10 -17.32 14.45
CA GLY A 190 -6.38 -17.24 15.18
C GLY A 190 -7.45 -16.42 14.47
N CYS A 191 -7.12 -15.64 13.44
CA CYS A 191 -8.12 -14.89 12.69
C CYS A 191 -8.67 -15.68 11.49
N VAL A 192 -9.89 -15.34 11.05
CA VAL A 192 -10.61 -16.08 9.99
C VAL A 192 -9.81 -16.19 8.71
N MET A 193 -9.18 -15.09 8.29
CA MET A 193 -8.42 -15.01 7.03
C MET A 193 -6.95 -15.41 7.20
N GLN A 194 -6.51 -15.69 8.43
CA GLN A 194 -5.13 -16.07 8.75
C GLN A 194 -4.11 -15.17 8.06
N THR A 195 -4.19 -13.88 8.35
CA THR A 195 -3.36 -12.86 7.69
C THR A 195 -2.40 -12.16 8.66
N SER A 196 -1.43 -11.45 8.09
CA SER A 196 -0.56 -10.51 8.80
C SER A 196 -1.14 -9.09 8.79
N GLN A 197 -0.46 -8.14 9.46
CA GLN A 197 -0.61 -6.71 9.19
C GLN A 197 -0.33 -6.43 7.69
N HIS A 198 -0.59 -5.21 7.21
CA HIS A 198 -0.14 -4.84 5.87
C HIS A 198 1.39 -4.85 5.81
N THR A 199 1.95 -5.73 5.00
CA THR A 199 3.40 -5.87 4.83
C THR A 199 3.97 -4.84 3.88
N HIS A 200 3.15 -4.39 2.95
CA HIS A 200 3.44 -3.24 2.10
C HIS A 200 2.14 -2.64 1.56
N ALA A 201 2.27 -1.46 1.01
CA ALA A 201 1.20 -0.79 0.31
C ALA A 201 1.67 -0.37 -1.07
N GLY A 202 0.73 -0.21 -1.99
CA GLY A 202 1.04 0.22 -3.33
C GLY A 202 0.19 1.39 -3.77
N LEU A 203 0.68 2.10 -4.77
CA LEU A 203 -0.07 3.10 -5.52
C LEU A 203 0.35 3.07 -6.99
N MET A 204 -0.51 3.63 -7.85
CA MET A 204 -0.28 3.68 -9.28
C MET A 204 -0.22 5.11 -9.79
N ILE A 205 0.78 5.41 -10.61
CA ILE A 205 0.91 6.68 -11.29
C ILE A 205 0.98 6.48 -12.81
N ALA A 206 0.53 7.48 -13.56
CA ALA A 206 0.76 7.59 -15.00
C ALA A 206 1.55 8.87 -15.26
N ASN A 207 2.83 8.73 -15.57
CA ASN A 207 3.73 9.84 -15.77
C ASN A 207 4.88 9.43 -16.70
N ASP A 208 5.20 10.28 -17.69
CA ASP A 208 6.32 10.03 -18.61
C ASP A 208 7.65 10.33 -17.93
N ASP A 209 7.66 11.25 -16.95
CA ASP A 209 8.84 11.60 -16.18
C ASP A 209 8.99 10.69 -14.94
N HIS A 210 9.99 9.80 -14.99
CA HIS A 210 10.34 8.94 -13.85
C HIS A 210 10.94 9.75 -12.68
N GLN A 211 11.41 10.98 -12.92
CA GLN A 211 12.02 11.83 -11.89
C GLN A 211 11.02 12.26 -10.80
N VAL A 212 9.72 12.21 -11.05
CA VAL A 212 8.70 12.46 -10.03
C VAL A 212 8.88 11.57 -8.78
N LEU A 213 9.48 10.39 -8.95
CA LEU A 213 9.76 9.44 -7.87
C LEU A 213 10.93 9.87 -6.96
N ARG A 214 11.77 10.83 -7.40
CA ARG A 214 12.86 11.40 -6.58
C ARG A 214 12.34 12.14 -5.35
N PHE A 215 11.07 12.54 -5.36
CA PHE A 215 10.45 13.10 -4.17
C PHE A 215 10.48 12.13 -2.99
N TYR A 216 10.29 10.85 -3.24
CA TYR A 216 10.24 9.82 -2.20
C TYR A 216 11.62 9.53 -1.59
N ASP A 217 12.67 9.45 -2.39
CA ASP A 217 14.01 9.16 -1.87
C ASP A 217 14.79 10.44 -1.49
N GLU A 218 14.71 11.53 -2.27
CA GLU A 218 15.50 12.74 -2.01
C GLU A 218 14.83 13.68 -1.00
N VAL A 219 13.50 13.82 -1.05
CA VAL A 219 12.77 14.72 -0.13
C VAL A 219 12.32 13.97 1.12
N LEU A 220 11.62 12.83 0.98
CA LEU A 220 11.17 12.06 2.13
C LEU A 220 12.27 11.21 2.76
N GLY A 221 13.37 10.96 2.04
CA GLY A 221 14.49 10.15 2.52
C GLY A 221 14.17 8.67 2.63
N LEU A 222 13.23 8.15 1.81
CA LEU A 222 12.93 6.73 1.78
C LEU A 222 14.04 5.96 1.07
N LYS A 223 14.29 4.72 1.50
CA LYS A 223 15.30 3.85 0.92
C LYS A 223 14.75 3.17 -0.34
N ARG A 224 15.16 3.61 -1.51
CA ARG A 224 14.85 2.92 -2.77
C ARG A 224 15.60 1.59 -2.80
N TRP A 225 14.84 0.50 -2.86
CA TRP A 225 15.39 -0.87 -2.87
C TRP A 225 15.37 -1.48 -4.26
N PHE A 226 14.28 -1.25 -5.00
CA PHE A 226 14.06 -1.86 -6.29
C PHE A 226 13.55 -0.80 -7.27
N ASP A 227 14.04 -0.83 -8.48
CA ASP A 227 13.62 0.04 -9.56
C ASP A 227 13.87 -0.71 -10.87
N ALA A 228 12.82 -1.19 -11.50
CA ALA A 228 12.93 -1.97 -12.71
C ALA A 228 11.75 -1.76 -13.66
N GLU A 229 12.10 -1.66 -14.92
CA GLU A 229 11.18 -1.80 -16.04
C GLU A 229 10.76 -3.26 -16.19
N ARG A 230 9.48 -3.50 -16.46
CA ARG A 230 8.88 -4.82 -16.62
C ARG A 230 8.02 -4.84 -17.88
N PRO A 231 8.55 -5.29 -19.03
CA PRO A 231 7.76 -5.55 -20.22
C PRO A 231 6.78 -6.73 -19.96
N TYR A 232 5.73 -6.79 -20.74
CA TYR A 232 4.66 -7.79 -20.63
C TYR A 232 5.19 -9.23 -20.46
N GLU A 233 6.20 -9.63 -21.22
CA GLU A 233 6.77 -10.98 -21.24
C GLU A 233 7.44 -11.34 -19.90
N GLN A 234 7.95 -10.33 -19.19
CA GLN A 234 8.64 -10.48 -17.89
C GLN A 234 7.71 -10.17 -16.69
N ALA A 235 6.51 -9.69 -16.94
CA ALA A 235 5.57 -9.20 -15.93
C ALA A 235 4.62 -10.30 -15.43
N THR A 236 5.11 -11.49 -15.11
CA THR A 236 4.31 -12.69 -14.81
C THR A 236 3.05 -12.43 -13.96
N GLY A 237 3.19 -12.12 -12.68
CA GLY A 237 2.06 -11.81 -11.81
C GLY A 237 1.44 -10.45 -12.11
N SER A 238 2.27 -9.43 -12.24
CA SER A 238 1.82 -8.04 -12.38
C SER A 238 1.05 -7.78 -13.68
N ARG A 239 1.30 -8.53 -14.77
CA ARG A 239 0.51 -8.37 -16.01
C ARG A 239 -0.98 -8.64 -15.80
N THR A 240 -1.33 -9.63 -15.00
CA THR A 240 -2.73 -9.93 -14.68
C THR A 240 -3.30 -8.94 -13.67
N ILE A 241 -2.53 -8.59 -12.63
CA ILE A 241 -2.94 -7.67 -11.57
C ILE A 241 -3.25 -6.26 -12.12
N PHE A 242 -2.50 -5.83 -13.13
CA PHE A 242 -2.67 -4.52 -13.75
C PHE A 242 -3.28 -4.58 -15.16
N GLY A 243 -3.68 -5.76 -15.63
CA GLY A 243 -4.30 -5.90 -16.94
C GLY A 243 -3.41 -5.41 -18.07
N LEU A 244 -2.13 -5.84 -18.11
CA LEU A 244 -1.24 -5.49 -19.21
C LEU A 244 -1.62 -6.25 -20.47
N GLU A 245 -1.50 -5.56 -21.61
CA GLU A 245 -1.63 -6.14 -22.94
C GLU A 245 -0.24 -6.45 -23.53
N PRO A 246 -0.15 -7.38 -24.49
CA PRO A 246 1.09 -7.65 -25.20
C PRO A 246 1.74 -6.37 -25.75
N GLY A 247 3.05 -6.21 -25.54
CA GLY A 247 3.81 -5.03 -25.92
C GLY A 247 3.76 -3.86 -24.94
N GLU A 248 2.97 -3.95 -23.86
CA GLU A 248 2.99 -2.94 -22.81
C GLU A 248 4.14 -3.16 -21.83
N THR A 249 4.55 -2.07 -21.23
CA THR A 249 5.62 -2.03 -20.22
C THR A 249 5.15 -1.20 -19.04
N HIS A 250 5.53 -1.61 -17.82
CA HIS A 250 5.36 -0.82 -16.60
C HIS A 250 6.66 -0.80 -15.80
N TRP A 251 6.76 0.14 -14.86
CA TRP A 251 7.87 0.22 -13.92
C TRP A 251 7.37 -0.12 -12.52
N MET A 252 8.19 -0.87 -11.79
CA MET A 252 7.95 -1.16 -10.38
C MET A 252 9.08 -0.56 -9.57
N VAL A 253 8.73 0.29 -8.61
CA VAL A 253 9.67 0.93 -7.70
C VAL A 253 9.26 0.63 -6.28
N ASP A 254 10.19 0.07 -5.50
CA ASP A 254 9.98 -0.26 -4.10
C ASP A 254 10.84 0.64 -3.20
N PHE A 255 10.21 1.21 -2.17
CA PHE A 255 10.87 1.92 -1.08
C PHE A 255 10.69 1.10 0.20
N ASP A 256 11.79 0.59 0.73
CA ASP A 256 11.78 -0.29 1.89
C ASP A 256 11.73 0.49 3.23
N ASP A 257 11.31 -0.21 4.28
CA ASP A 257 11.53 0.22 5.66
C ASP A 257 13.02 0.57 5.84
N PRO A 258 13.38 1.75 6.36
CA PRO A 258 14.79 2.15 6.52
C PRO A 258 15.61 1.21 7.42
N ARG A 259 14.94 0.40 8.24
CA ARG A 259 15.55 -0.61 9.09
C ARG A 259 15.83 -1.95 8.38
N SER A 260 15.37 -2.12 7.14
CA SER A 260 15.59 -3.34 6.36
C SER A 260 17.06 -3.51 5.99
N GLY A 261 17.57 -4.73 6.18
CA GLY A 261 18.84 -5.18 5.62
C GLY A 261 18.72 -5.79 4.23
N HIS A 262 19.78 -6.43 3.76
CA HIS A 262 19.86 -6.99 2.42
C HIS A 262 19.40 -8.46 2.34
N SER A 263 19.57 -9.21 3.42
CA SER A 263 19.20 -10.63 3.48
C SER A 263 17.69 -10.81 3.70
N LEU A 264 17.18 -11.99 3.45
CA LEU A 264 15.77 -12.33 3.72
C LEU A 264 15.44 -12.26 5.22
N GLU A 265 16.40 -12.57 6.07
CA GLU A 265 16.29 -12.53 7.53
C GLU A 265 16.18 -11.10 8.07
N GLU A 266 16.84 -10.15 7.40
CA GLU A 266 16.88 -8.74 7.81
C GLU A 266 15.79 -7.89 7.13
N ARG A 267 15.14 -8.42 6.11
CA ARG A 267 14.13 -7.67 5.36
C ARG A 267 12.86 -7.50 6.17
N ARG A 268 12.42 -6.25 6.32
CA ARG A 268 11.24 -5.86 7.09
C ARG A 268 10.05 -5.53 6.18
N SER A 269 8.86 -5.70 6.72
CA SER A 269 7.64 -5.16 6.13
C SER A 269 7.56 -3.64 6.28
N GLY A 270 6.52 -3.02 5.70
CA GLY A 270 6.33 -1.57 5.70
C GLY A 270 6.80 -0.88 4.42
N LYS A 271 6.95 -1.65 3.36
CA LYS A 271 7.36 -1.18 2.02
C LYS A 271 6.27 -0.34 1.36
N LEU A 272 6.67 0.70 0.63
CA LEU A 272 5.87 1.35 -0.39
C LEU A 272 6.27 0.83 -1.77
N LYS A 273 5.29 0.35 -2.54
CA LYS A 273 5.44 -0.03 -3.94
C LYS A 273 4.75 1.00 -4.83
N ILE A 274 5.48 1.58 -5.77
CA ILE A 274 4.91 2.45 -6.80
C ILE A 274 4.95 1.72 -8.13
N VAL A 275 3.79 1.61 -8.76
CA VAL A 275 3.68 1.11 -10.14
C VAL A 275 3.45 2.29 -11.05
N ARG A 276 4.35 2.48 -12.02
CA ARG A 276 4.30 3.58 -12.97
C ARG A 276 4.04 3.08 -14.39
N PHE A 277 3.10 3.72 -15.04
CA PHE A 277 2.87 3.61 -16.49
C PHE A 277 3.23 4.91 -17.18
N ALA A 278 3.61 4.86 -18.47
CA ALA A 278 3.66 6.03 -19.31
C ALA A 278 2.22 6.59 -19.50
N LYS A 279 2.09 7.89 -19.72
CA LYS A 279 0.79 8.53 -19.99
C LYS A 279 0.09 7.95 -21.22
N SER A 280 0.86 7.55 -22.22
CA SER A 280 0.36 6.89 -23.44
C SER A 280 -0.30 5.53 -23.18
N SER A 281 -0.07 4.91 -22.04
CA SER A 281 -0.57 3.57 -21.70
C SER A 281 -2.06 3.50 -21.33
N ARG A 282 -2.86 4.51 -21.64
CA ARG A 282 -4.32 4.57 -21.42
C ARG A 282 -4.76 4.17 -20.01
N VAL A 283 -4.09 4.70 -19.00
CA VAL A 283 -4.45 4.53 -17.60
C VAL A 283 -5.50 5.57 -17.24
N ALA A 284 -6.67 5.13 -16.76
CA ALA A 284 -7.70 6.06 -16.30
C ALA A 284 -7.20 6.87 -15.10
N ASP A 285 -7.42 8.19 -15.14
CA ASP A 285 -7.15 9.05 -13.98
C ASP A 285 -8.40 9.17 -13.12
N LYS A 286 -8.33 8.63 -11.91
CA LYS A 286 -9.37 8.67 -10.88
C LYS A 286 -8.83 9.23 -9.57
N LEU A 287 -7.75 10.01 -9.62
CA LEU A 287 -7.07 10.52 -8.43
C LEU A 287 -8.00 11.30 -7.50
N ASP A 288 -8.96 12.05 -8.05
CA ASP A 288 -9.96 12.79 -7.27
C ASP A 288 -10.88 11.89 -6.44
N ARG A 289 -10.95 10.61 -6.76
CA ARG A 289 -11.74 9.63 -6.03
C ARG A 289 -10.93 8.88 -4.95
N SER A 290 -9.66 9.25 -4.73
CA SER A 290 -8.78 8.65 -3.72
C SER A 290 -8.03 9.68 -2.88
N ARG A 291 -8.61 10.86 -2.71
CA ARG A 291 -8.11 11.93 -1.84
C ARG A 291 -8.74 11.83 -0.45
N PRO A 292 -8.12 12.43 0.60
CA PRO A 292 -8.76 12.57 1.90
C PRO A 292 -10.18 13.11 1.78
N GLY A 293 -11.10 12.54 2.54
CA GLY A 293 -12.54 12.83 2.42
C GLY A 293 -13.32 11.87 1.52
N CYS A 294 -12.67 11.14 0.63
CA CYS A 294 -13.31 10.09 -0.18
C CYS A 294 -13.44 8.79 0.61
N LEU A 295 -14.40 7.95 0.22
CA LEU A 295 -14.47 6.58 0.71
C LEU A 295 -13.37 5.71 0.08
N GLY A 296 -12.99 4.63 0.75
CA GLY A 296 -11.90 3.75 0.35
C GLY A 296 -10.50 4.26 0.74
N TYR A 297 -9.46 3.66 0.20
CA TYR A 297 -8.07 4.06 0.46
C TYR A 297 -7.81 5.46 -0.08
N SER A 298 -7.45 6.40 0.81
CA SER A 298 -7.34 7.82 0.45
C SER A 298 -6.05 8.48 0.92
N LEU A 299 -5.33 7.87 1.85
CA LEU A 299 -4.17 8.47 2.50
C LEU A 299 -3.24 7.38 3.01
N TYR A 300 -1.94 7.66 3.05
CA TYR A 300 -0.93 6.86 3.75
C TYR A 300 -0.16 7.74 4.73
N THR A 301 0.35 7.15 5.80
CA THR A 301 1.11 7.88 6.81
C THR A 301 2.49 7.29 7.05
N TRP A 302 3.44 8.14 7.45
CA TRP A 302 4.72 7.76 8.01
C TRP A 302 4.99 8.48 9.32
N ARG A 303 5.82 7.87 10.16
CA ARG A 303 6.38 8.49 11.36
C ARG A 303 7.78 8.99 11.06
N VAL A 304 8.09 10.19 11.54
CA VAL A 304 9.39 10.85 11.34
C VAL A 304 9.95 11.37 12.66
N ASN A 305 11.29 11.37 12.80
CA ASN A 305 11.97 11.85 14.00
C ASN A 305 11.97 13.40 14.11
N ASP A 306 12.08 14.09 12.98
CA ASP A 306 12.14 15.56 12.90
C ASP A 306 11.00 16.05 11.99
N LEU A 307 9.84 16.29 12.59
CA LEU A 307 8.66 16.70 11.85
C LEU A 307 8.81 18.11 11.25
N GLU A 308 9.42 19.04 11.98
CA GLU A 308 9.62 20.42 11.52
C GLU A 308 10.63 20.50 10.37
N GLY A 309 11.74 19.78 10.51
CA GLY A 309 12.73 19.68 9.43
C GLY A 309 12.14 19.04 8.18
N MET A 310 11.31 18.02 8.35
CA MET A 310 10.63 17.36 7.24
C MET A 310 9.58 18.26 6.59
N TRP A 311 8.83 19.03 7.38
CA TRP A 311 7.86 20.01 6.86
C TRP A 311 8.54 21.02 5.92
N LYS A 312 9.68 21.59 6.34
CA LYS A 312 10.49 22.51 5.50
C LYS A 312 10.99 21.82 4.22
N ARG A 313 11.47 20.59 4.33
CA ARG A 313 11.97 19.82 3.16
C ARG A 313 10.85 19.53 2.16
N VAL A 314 9.66 19.15 2.64
CA VAL A 314 8.51 18.84 1.79
C VAL A 314 8.04 20.10 1.06
N GLN A 315 7.98 21.25 1.74
CA GLN A 315 7.65 22.53 1.10
C GLN A 315 8.66 22.91 0.00
N ALA A 316 9.95 22.75 0.25
CA ALA A 316 11.00 23.05 -0.72
C ALA A 316 11.09 22.01 -1.85
N GLY A 317 10.60 20.80 -1.62
CA GLY A 317 10.74 19.64 -2.51
C GLY A 317 9.66 19.51 -3.59
N GLY A 318 8.81 20.51 -3.77
CA GLY A 318 7.80 20.52 -4.83
C GLY A 318 6.46 19.89 -4.47
N ALA A 319 6.22 19.56 -3.19
CA ALA A 319 4.89 19.17 -2.73
C ALA A 319 3.92 20.36 -2.86
N THR A 320 2.66 20.04 -3.12
CA THR A 320 1.58 21.03 -3.19
C THR A 320 0.65 20.88 -1.98
N THR A 321 -0.13 21.91 -1.67
CA THR A 321 -1.15 21.87 -0.59
C THR A 321 -0.58 21.33 0.73
N VAL A 322 0.54 21.90 1.19
CA VAL A 322 1.17 21.50 2.47
C VAL A 322 0.44 22.20 3.61
N SER A 323 -0.11 21.44 4.57
CA SER A 323 -0.70 22.01 5.78
C SER A 323 0.37 22.54 6.74
N ASP A 324 0.00 23.42 7.66
CA ASP A 324 0.83 23.64 8.84
C ASP A 324 0.95 22.37 9.69
N VAL A 325 1.96 22.35 10.56
CA VAL A 325 2.05 21.32 11.60
C VAL A 325 0.90 21.51 12.59
N ARG A 326 0.07 20.49 12.76
CA ARG A 326 -1.14 20.48 13.58
C ARG A 326 -1.16 19.24 14.47
N THR A 327 -2.16 19.16 15.33
CA THR A 327 -2.47 17.94 16.09
C THR A 327 -3.50 17.13 15.32
N ASP A 328 -3.22 15.84 15.09
CA ASP A 328 -4.15 14.92 14.48
C ASP A 328 -5.25 14.46 15.44
N GLU A 329 -6.22 13.68 14.96
CA GLU A 329 -7.34 13.17 15.74
C GLU A 329 -6.93 12.27 16.91
N PHE A 330 -5.70 11.80 16.93
CA PHE A 330 -5.13 10.99 18.03
C PHE A 330 -4.21 11.79 18.95
N GLY A 331 -4.10 13.11 18.77
CA GLY A 331 -3.25 13.98 19.57
C GLY A 331 -1.75 13.92 19.20
N ALA A 332 -1.39 13.35 18.06
CA ALA A 332 -0.04 13.38 17.54
C ALA A 332 0.19 14.66 16.71
N ARG A 333 1.40 15.22 16.77
CA ARG A 333 1.78 16.29 15.86
C ARG A 333 1.92 15.73 14.44
N ALA A 334 1.33 16.40 13.47
CA ALA A 334 1.25 15.94 12.09
C ALA A 334 1.18 17.10 11.10
N PHE A 335 1.54 16.84 9.86
CA PHE A 335 1.16 17.66 8.71
C PHE A 335 0.83 16.80 7.51
N SER A 336 -0.05 17.31 6.65
CA SER A 336 -0.44 16.64 5.41
C SER A 336 0.00 17.44 4.19
N PHE A 337 0.23 16.73 3.09
CA PHE A 337 0.63 17.35 1.83
C PHE A 337 0.21 16.47 0.65
N VAL A 338 0.27 17.07 -0.53
CA VAL A 338 0.13 16.38 -1.81
C VAL A 338 1.50 16.31 -2.47
N ALA A 339 1.99 15.11 -2.75
CA ALA A 339 3.25 14.88 -3.44
C ALA A 339 3.16 15.31 -4.92
N PRO A 340 4.29 15.48 -5.64
CA PRO A 340 4.28 15.90 -7.05
C PRO A 340 3.52 14.97 -8.00
N ASP A 341 3.34 13.71 -7.63
CA ASP A 341 2.50 12.74 -8.34
C ASP A 341 1.00 12.86 -8.06
N GLY A 342 0.60 13.82 -7.19
CA GLY A 342 -0.78 14.10 -6.83
C GLY A 342 -1.33 13.29 -5.65
N TYR A 343 -0.57 12.35 -5.09
CA TYR A 343 -1.01 11.56 -3.95
C TYR A 343 -0.87 12.29 -2.62
N SER A 344 -1.88 12.13 -1.75
CA SER A 344 -1.89 12.74 -0.42
C SER A 344 -1.18 11.85 0.60
N TRP A 345 -0.46 12.50 1.52
CA TRP A 345 0.33 11.90 2.58
C TRP A 345 0.17 12.66 3.89
N THR A 346 0.36 11.98 5.02
CA THR A 346 0.49 12.63 6.32
C THR A 346 1.74 12.10 7.02
N LEU A 347 2.56 13.00 7.53
CA LEU A 347 3.70 12.67 8.38
C LEU A 347 3.36 12.97 9.82
N LEU A 348 3.76 12.07 10.71
CA LEU A 348 3.50 12.10 12.14
C LEU A 348 4.82 12.19 12.90
N GLN A 349 4.87 13.00 13.96
CA GLN A 349 5.99 12.96 14.89
C GLN A 349 6.05 11.58 15.57
N ALA A 350 7.24 10.96 15.57
CA ALA A 350 7.49 9.68 16.22
C ALA A 350 7.49 9.79 17.75
#